data_8c2151b10d911315d2343481b0d94e23
#
_entry.id   8c2151b10d911315d2343481b0d94e23
#
_cell.length_a   1.000
_cell.length_b   1.000
_cell.length_c   1.000
_cell.angle_alpha   90.00
_cell.angle_beta   90.00
_cell.angle_gamma   90.00
#
_symmetry.space_group_name_H-M   'P 1'
#
loop_
_entity.id
_entity.type
_entity.pdbx_description
1 polymer ?
#
loop_
_entity_poly.entity_id
_entity_poly.type
_entity_poly.pdbx_seq_one_letter_code
_entity_poly.pdbx_strand_id
1 'polypeptide(L)'
;MDFKRQLKEGVITNNPILVQQLGMCATMAITTSLFNGLGMGLSVLIILTCCNVAVSAVRKFIPDQIRLAIFVVIIAGFVTIVDLLLQAFIPALSESLGVFIPLIVVNCIIIGRAEAFCQKNPIGPSFVDGITQGLGYTAVLVVMCLIRELLGSGRFGGGLIDLTKGITLDGTGSGIQIFNSDYGATILTLPVGGFLTLGFIFAAMQAALKKAAKKKEEAEKAAAGEEAEQA
;
A
#
# COMPACT_ATOMS: atom_id res chain seq x y z
N MET A 1 -2.27 -12.56 -21.35
CA MET A 1 -1.95 -12.43 -19.92
C MET A 1 -3.26 -12.31 -19.16
N ASP A 2 -3.52 -13.22 -18.23
CA ASP A 2 -4.79 -13.23 -17.51
C ASP A 2 -4.79 -12.17 -16.41
N PHE A 3 -5.57 -11.13 -16.58
CA PHE A 3 -5.75 -10.02 -15.63
C PHE A 3 -6.06 -10.50 -14.19
N LYS A 4 -6.93 -11.52 -14.07
CA LYS A 4 -7.26 -12.15 -12.77
C LYS A 4 -6.04 -12.79 -12.08
N ARG A 5 -5.12 -13.36 -12.85
CA ARG A 5 -3.91 -13.97 -12.32
C ARG A 5 -2.94 -12.89 -11.82
N GLN A 6 -2.73 -11.84 -12.59
CA GLN A 6 -1.91 -10.69 -12.16
C GLN A 6 -2.48 -9.97 -10.94
N LEU A 7 -3.80 -9.81 -10.88
CA LEU A 7 -4.46 -9.22 -9.71
C LEU A 7 -4.24 -10.05 -8.44
N LYS A 8 -4.39 -11.37 -8.54
CA LYS A 8 -4.13 -12.27 -7.41
C LYS A 8 -2.65 -12.30 -7.02
N GLU A 9 -1.76 -12.27 -7.99
CA GLU A 9 -0.32 -12.21 -7.75
C GLU A 9 0.10 -10.89 -7.10
N GLY A 10 -0.41 -9.75 -7.54
CA GLY A 10 -0.07 -8.43 -7.00
C GLY A 10 -0.63 -8.18 -5.59
N VAL A 11 -1.82 -8.68 -5.29
CA VAL A 11 -2.47 -8.44 -3.98
C VAL A 11 -2.01 -9.45 -2.92
N ILE A 12 -1.80 -10.72 -3.27
CA ILE A 12 -1.54 -11.79 -2.30
C ILE A 12 -0.11 -12.28 -2.37
N THR A 13 0.35 -12.73 -3.56
CA THR A 13 1.60 -13.47 -3.71
C THR A 13 2.82 -12.54 -3.79
N ASN A 14 2.67 -11.39 -4.46
CA ASN A 14 3.72 -10.38 -4.64
C ASN A 14 3.31 -9.02 -4.07
N ASN A 15 2.68 -9.01 -2.90
CA ASN A 15 2.27 -7.77 -2.24
C ASN A 15 3.48 -6.85 -2.03
N PRO A 16 3.40 -5.56 -2.43
CA PRO A 16 4.54 -4.65 -2.39
C PRO A 16 5.07 -4.41 -0.98
N ILE A 17 4.21 -4.32 0.03
CA ILE A 17 4.65 -4.10 1.41
C ILE A 17 5.06 -5.40 2.07
N LEU A 18 4.23 -6.44 1.97
CA LEU A 18 4.40 -7.67 2.74
C LEU A 18 5.45 -8.63 2.18
N VAL A 19 5.67 -8.65 0.86
CA VAL A 19 6.61 -9.56 0.21
C VAL A 19 7.85 -8.81 -0.28
N GLN A 20 7.65 -7.69 -0.99
CA GLN A 20 8.75 -6.90 -1.55
C GLN A 20 9.37 -5.93 -0.54
N GLN A 21 8.69 -5.67 0.58
CA GLN A 21 9.09 -4.71 1.64
C GLN A 21 9.31 -3.28 1.11
N LEU A 22 8.59 -2.91 0.06
CA LEU A 22 8.64 -1.58 -0.55
C LEU A 22 7.50 -0.70 -0.01
N GLY A 23 7.80 0.58 0.22
CA GLY A 23 6.81 1.56 0.70
C GLY A 23 6.59 1.58 2.21
N MET A 24 7.43 0.91 2.99
CA MET A 24 7.30 0.86 4.47
C MET A 24 7.41 2.22 5.13
N CYS A 25 8.25 3.12 4.63
CA CYS A 25 8.46 4.44 5.20
C CYS A 25 7.18 5.28 5.24
N ALA A 26 6.42 5.33 4.15
CA ALA A 26 5.15 6.03 4.11
C ALA A 26 4.07 5.31 4.94
N THR A 27 4.05 3.98 4.91
CA THR A 27 3.12 3.17 5.70
C THR A 27 3.25 3.42 7.19
N MET A 28 4.47 3.55 7.72
CA MET A 28 4.69 3.80 9.14
C MET A 28 4.33 5.22 9.56
N ALA A 29 4.55 6.19 8.69
CA ALA A 29 4.34 7.59 9.01
C ALA A 29 2.86 7.98 9.04
N ILE A 30 2.04 7.44 8.11
CA ILE A 30 0.70 7.96 7.83
C ILE A 30 -0.45 7.14 8.43
N THR A 31 -0.19 5.92 8.89
CA THR A 31 -1.23 4.99 9.34
C THR A 31 -1.76 5.28 10.76
N THR A 32 -1.94 6.55 11.10
CA THR A 32 -2.52 6.99 12.38
C THR A 32 -4.04 7.15 12.32
N SER A 33 -4.60 7.39 11.13
CA SER A 33 -6.04 7.53 10.88
C SER A 33 -6.42 6.81 9.60
N LEU A 34 -7.61 6.19 9.59
CA LEU A 34 -8.14 5.48 8.42
C LEU A 34 -8.37 6.44 7.24
N PHE A 35 -8.82 7.67 7.51
CA PHE A 35 -9.02 8.70 6.50
C PHE A 35 -7.73 9.03 5.75
N ASN A 36 -6.65 9.29 6.49
CA ASN A 36 -5.34 9.60 5.92
C ASN A 36 -4.75 8.39 5.16
N GLY A 37 -4.90 7.18 5.70
CA GLY A 37 -4.42 5.97 5.05
C GLY A 37 -5.12 5.68 3.72
N LEU A 38 -6.44 5.88 3.67
CA LEU A 38 -7.23 5.66 2.45
C LEU A 38 -6.93 6.73 1.40
N GLY A 39 -6.80 7.99 1.82
CA GLY A 39 -6.41 9.11 0.95
C GLY A 39 -5.02 8.90 0.35
N MET A 40 -4.04 8.52 1.19
CA MET A 40 -2.68 8.21 0.73
C MET A 40 -2.65 7.00 -0.22
N GLY A 41 -3.37 5.93 0.12
CA GLY A 41 -3.45 4.73 -0.72
C GLY A 41 -3.99 5.02 -2.11
N LEU A 42 -5.07 5.82 -2.20
CA LEU A 42 -5.67 6.22 -3.46
C LEU A 42 -4.72 7.15 -4.27
N SER A 43 -4.08 8.10 -3.61
CA SER A 43 -3.11 9.00 -4.24
C SER A 43 -1.92 8.22 -4.82
N VAL A 44 -1.35 7.31 -4.05
CA VAL A 44 -0.24 6.45 -4.52
C VAL A 44 -0.68 5.55 -5.67
N LEU A 45 -1.89 4.99 -5.65
CA LEU A 45 -2.42 4.17 -6.74
C LEU A 45 -2.47 4.95 -8.06
N ILE A 46 -3.01 6.18 -8.03
CA ILE A 46 -3.10 7.04 -9.22
C ILE A 46 -1.69 7.41 -9.71
N ILE A 47 -0.84 7.90 -8.80
CA ILE A 47 0.53 8.33 -9.14
C ILE A 47 1.34 7.15 -9.69
N LEU A 48 1.30 5.98 -9.04
CA LEU A 48 2.02 4.79 -9.47
C LEU A 48 1.59 4.36 -10.87
N THR A 49 0.30 4.35 -11.15
CA THR A 49 -0.23 3.97 -12.46
C THR A 49 0.20 4.95 -13.54
N CYS A 50 0.07 6.26 -13.30
CA CYS A 50 0.50 7.30 -14.26
C CYS A 50 2.02 7.27 -14.48
N CYS A 51 2.80 7.14 -13.42
CA CYS A 51 4.26 7.06 -13.49
C CYS A 51 4.72 5.81 -14.25
N ASN A 52 4.11 4.65 -14.01
CA ASN A 52 4.43 3.42 -14.72
C ASN A 52 4.23 3.57 -16.23
N VAL A 53 3.14 4.20 -16.65
CA VAL A 53 2.86 4.49 -18.06
C VAL A 53 3.86 5.47 -18.63
N ALA A 54 4.12 6.58 -17.94
CA ALA A 54 5.05 7.62 -18.41
C ALA A 54 6.48 7.10 -18.54
N VAL A 55 6.97 6.37 -17.55
CA VAL A 55 8.31 5.76 -17.55
C VAL A 55 8.43 4.74 -18.68
N SER A 56 7.41 3.89 -18.89
CA SER A 56 7.39 2.93 -19.99
C SER A 56 7.39 3.60 -21.37
N ALA A 57 6.74 4.76 -21.52
CA ALA A 57 6.74 5.53 -22.76
C ALA A 57 8.12 6.15 -23.07
N VAL A 58 8.77 6.72 -22.07
CA VAL A 58 10.03 7.48 -22.23
C VAL A 58 11.28 6.58 -22.15
N ARG A 59 11.16 5.32 -21.76
CA ARG A 59 12.27 4.37 -21.50
C ARG A 59 13.32 4.29 -22.62
N LYS A 60 12.91 4.50 -23.89
CA LYS A 60 13.82 4.40 -25.05
C LYS A 60 14.75 5.62 -25.19
N PHE A 61 14.41 6.75 -24.58
CA PHE A 61 15.17 8.00 -24.69
C PHE A 61 16.15 8.19 -23.53
N ILE A 62 16.03 7.40 -22.46
CA ILE A 62 16.78 7.62 -21.22
C ILE A 62 18.05 6.78 -21.24
N PRO A 63 19.26 7.41 -21.15
CA PRO A 63 20.52 6.69 -20.98
C PRO A 63 20.61 6.11 -19.57
N ASP A 64 21.26 4.94 -19.44
CA ASP A 64 21.33 4.18 -18.19
C ASP A 64 21.98 4.92 -17.02
N GLN A 65 22.89 5.87 -17.33
CA GLN A 65 23.66 6.59 -16.30
C GLN A 65 22.83 7.58 -15.47
N ILE A 66 21.78 8.18 -16.06
CA ILE A 66 20.99 9.24 -15.41
C ILE A 66 19.52 8.87 -15.24
N ARG A 67 19.14 7.62 -15.50
CA ARG A 67 17.74 7.19 -15.53
C ARG A 67 17.01 7.40 -14.21
N LEU A 68 17.66 7.13 -13.07
CA LEU A 68 17.05 7.29 -11.75
C LEU A 68 16.64 8.76 -11.50
N ALA A 69 17.51 9.69 -11.85
CA ALA A 69 17.23 11.12 -11.72
C ALA A 69 16.05 11.55 -12.57
N ILE A 70 15.96 11.06 -13.81
CA ILE A 70 14.84 11.35 -14.71
C ILE A 70 13.53 10.76 -14.16
N PHE A 71 13.55 9.56 -13.62
CA PHE A 71 12.36 8.96 -12.99
C PHE A 71 11.85 9.80 -11.83
N VAL A 72 12.74 10.26 -10.95
CA VAL A 72 12.36 11.12 -9.81
C VAL A 72 11.72 12.43 -10.30
N VAL A 73 12.24 13.04 -11.37
CA VAL A 73 11.65 14.28 -11.94
C VAL A 73 10.25 14.01 -12.51
N ILE A 74 10.05 12.90 -13.22
CA ILE A 74 8.73 12.51 -13.75
C ILE A 74 7.75 12.27 -12.59
N ILE A 75 8.18 11.53 -11.57
CA ILE A 75 7.34 11.25 -10.38
C ILE A 75 6.98 12.57 -9.67
N ALA A 76 7.94 13.48 -9.48
CA ALA A 76 7.69 14.78 -8.87
C ALA A 76 6.65 15.59 -9.61
N GLY A 77 6.69 15.60 -10.95
CA GLY A 77 5.68 16.26 -11.78
C GLY A 77 4.27 15.70 -11.54
N PHE A 78 4.10 14.38 -11.55
CA PHE A 78 2.80 13.76 -11.28
C PHE A 78 2.32 13.98 -9.84
N VAL A 79 3.22 13.91 -8.86
CA VAL A 79 2.89 14.18 -7.46
C VAL A 79 2.40 15.62 -7.29
N THR A 80 3.04 16.60 -7.92
CA THR A 80 2.59 18.00 -7.88
C THR A 80 1.20 18.18 -8.50
N ILE A 81 0.91 17.52 -9.62
CA ILE A 81 -0.43 17.57 -10.23
C ILE A 81 -1.48 16.99 -9.28
N VAL A 82 -1.21 15.84 -8.67
CA VAL A 82 -2.14 15.21 -7.73
C VAL A 82 -2.31 16.05 -6.46
N ASP A 83 -1.26 16.69 -5.96
CA ASP A 83 -1.33 17.59 -4.82
C ASP A 83 -2.25 18.80 -5.10
N LEU A 84 -2.10 19.45 -6.24
CA LEU A 84 -2.97 20.54 -6.66
C LEU A 84 -4.43 20.11 -6.81
N LEU A 85 -4.66 18.88 -7.32
CA LEU A 85 -6.02 18.33 -7.40
C LEU A 85 -6.60 18.06 -6.01
N LEU A 86 -5.82 17.50 -5.09
CA LEU A 86 -6.26 17.28 -3.70
C LEU A 86 -6.59 18.60 -3.00
N GLN A 87 -5.78 19.65 -3.18
CA GLN A 87 -6.04 20.98 -2.64
C GLN A 87 -7.35 21.56 -3.18
N ALA A 88 -7.67 21.32 -4.44
CA ALA A 88 -8.88 21.82 -5.07
C ALA A 88 -10.16 21.07 -4.66
N PHE A 89 -10.08 19.75 -4.50
CA PHE A 89 -11.27 18.90 -4.26
C PHE A 89 -11.48 18.55 -2.78
N ILE A 90 -10.41 18.29 -2.04
CA ILE A 90 -10.48 17.81 -0.64
C ILE A 90 -9.39 18.53 0.18
N PRO A 91 -9.61 19.83 0.54
CA PRO A 91 -8.59 20.61 1.27
C PRO A 91 -8.26 20.03 2.64
N ALA A 92 -9.20 19.41 3.34
CA ALA A 92 -8.97 18.77 4.63
C ALA A 92 -7.96 17.61 4.53
N LEU A 93 -8.02 16.82 3.46
CA LEU A 93 -7.08 15.73 3.21
C LEU A 93 -5.70 16.28 2.82
N SER A 94 -5.65 17.34 2.00
CA SER A 94 -4.40 18.00 1.60
C SER A 94 -3.67 18.59 2.80
N GLU A 95 -4.37 19.21 3.75
CA GLU A 95 -3.78 19.75 4.98
C GLU A 95 -3.19 18.64 5.85
N SER A 96 -3.91 17.52 6.02
CA SER A 96 -3.43 16.37 6.78
C SER A 96 -2.25 15.65 6.12
N LEU A 97 -2.23 15.58 4.78
CA LEU A 97 -1.21 14.90 3.97
C LEU A 97 -0.05 15.80 3.55
N GLY A 98 -0.13 17.13 3.79
CA GLY A 98 0.78 18.10 3.21
C GLY A 98 2.27 17.83 3.43
N VAL A 99 2.66 17.32 4.62
CA VAL A 99 4.04 16.92 4.93
C VAL A 99 4.41 15.57 4.28
N PHE A 100 3.43 14.72 3.99
CA PHE A 100 3.67 13.37 3.48
C PHE A 100 3.64 13.29 1.95
N ILE A 101 3.06 14.27 1.27
CA ILE A 101 3.02 14.31 -0.21
C ILE A 101 4.43 14.33 -0.82
N PRO A 102 5.40 15.14 -0.34
CA PRO A 102 6.78 15.06 -0.82
C PRO A 102 7.44 13.68 -0.61
N LEU A 103 7.00 12.94 0.42
CA LEU A 103 7.48 11.59 0.68
C LEU A 103 7.03 10.58 -0.40
N ILE A 104 5.95 10.87 -1.12
CA ILE A 104 5.50 10.05 -2.25
C ILE A 104 6.52 10.09 -3.39
N VAL A 105 7.18 11.22 -3.62
CA VAL A 105 8.18 11.38 -4.69
C VAL A 105 9.32 10.38 -4.55
N VAL A 106 9.80 10.18 -3.32
CA VAL A 106 10.90 9.26 -3.00
C VAL A 106 10.40 7.89 -2.51
N ASN A 107 9.12 7.60 -2.70
CA ASN A 107 8.55 6.33 -2.26
C ASN A 107 9.16 5.16 -3.03
N CYS A 108 9.76 4.23 -2.28
CA CYS A 108 10.51 3.11 -2.85
C CYS A 108 9.63 2.16 -3.69
N ILE A 109 8.32 2.13 -3.50
CA ILE A 109 7.43 1.34 -4.36
C ILE A 109 7.37 1.91 -5.77
N ILE A 110 7.28 3.24 -5.92
CA ILE A 110 7.15 3.90 -7.23
C ILE A 110 8.48 3.78 -7.99
N ILE A 111 9.58 4.13 -7.34
CA ILE A 111 10.93 4.05 -7.92
C ILE A 111 11.28 2.59 -8.24
N GLY A 112 11.02 1.68 -7.31
CA GLY A 112 11.33 0.26 -7.49
C GLY A 112 10.55 -0.38 -8.65
N ARG A 113 9.26 -0.04 -8.84
CA ARG A 113 8.48 -0.55 -9.98
C ARG A 113 8.86 0.11 -11.29
N ALA A 114 9.16 1.40 -11.28
CA ALA A 114 9.66 2.11 -12.47
C ALA A 114 10.94 1.45 -13.01
N GLU A 115 11.87 1.09 -12.15
CA GLU A 115 13.13 0.47 -12.54
C GLU A 115 13.01 -1.04 -12.81
N ALA A 116 12.37 -1.79 -11.94
CA ALA A 116 12.31 -3.25 -12.05
C ALA A 116 11.41 -3.75 -13.17
N PHE A 117 10.28 -3.07 -13.40
CA PHE A 117 9.23 -3.55 -14.30
C PHE A 117 9.03 -2.65 -15.54
N CYS A 118 8.81 -1.34 -15.33
CA CYS A 118 8.37 -0.45 -16.42
C CYS A 118 9.45 -0.23 -17.48
N GLN A 119 10.72 -0.27 -17.09
CA GLN A 119 11.83 -0.17 -18.02
C GLN A 119 11.90 -1.35 -18.99
N LYS A 120 11.49 -2.54 -18.57
CA LYS A 120 11.60 -3.78 -19.35
C LYS A 120 10.34 -4.09 -20.17
N ASN A 121 9.19 -3.62 -19.71
CA ASN A 121 7.90 -3.99 -20.28
C ASN A 121 7.24 -2.83 -21.06
N PRO A 122 6.39 -3.12 -22.07
CA PRO A 122 5.63 -2.11 -22.78
C PRO A 122 4.52 -1.50 -21.91
N ILE A 123 3.89 -0.44 -22.41
CA ILE A 123 2.90 0.39 -21.70
C ILE A 123 1.71 -0.41 -21.16
N GLY A 124 1.17 -1.38 -21.92
CA GLY A 124 0.00 -2.15 -21.51
C GLY A 124 0.21 -2.94 -20.21
N PRO A 125 1.21 -3.84 -20.12
CA PRO A 125 1.54 -4.53 -18.87
C PRO A 125 1.91 -3.59 -17.72
N SER A 126 2.59 -2.47 -18.01
CA SER A 126 2.98 -1.49 -16.98
C SER A 126 1.77 -0.78 -16.36
N PHE A 127 0.72 -0.52 -17.13
CA PHE A 127 -0.54 0.03 -16.63
C PHE A 127 -1.23 -0.95 -15.67
N VAL A 128 -1.36 -2.22 -16.08
CA VAL A 128 -1.98 -3.26 -15.24
C VAL A 128 -1.18 -3.49 -13.95
N ASP A 129 0.14 -3.50 -14.05
CA ASP A 129 1.03 -3.62 -12.89
C ASP A 129 0.83 -2.45 -11.90
N GLY A 130 0.74 -1.22 -12.38
CA GLY A 130 0.48 -0.04 -11.55
C GLY A 130 -0.80 -0.18 -10.74
N ILE A 131 -1.89 -0.62 -11.37
CA ILE A 131 -3.18 -0.82 -10.69
C ILE A 131 -3.09 -1.95 -9.67
N THR A 132 -2.53 -3.10 -10.04
CA THR A 132 -2.47 -4.27 -9.16
C THR A 132 -1.58 -4.04 -7.93
N GLN A 133 -0.42 -3.42 -8.12
CA GLN A 133 0.49 -3.07 -7.03
C GLN A 133 -0.06 -1.95 -6.15
N GLY A 134 -0.68 -0.93 -6.76
CA GLY A 134 -1.34 0.14 -6.02
C GLY A 134 -2.51 -0.34 -5.16
N LEU A 135 -3.32 -1.28 -5.66
CA LEU A 135 -4.37 -1.92 -4.88
C LEU A 135 -3.80 -2.76 -3.73
N GLY A 136 -2.75 -3.53 -3.99
CA GLY A 136 -2.05 -4.30 -2.96
C GLY A 136 -1.49 -3.41 -1.85
N TYR A 137 -0.89 -2.29 -2.22
CA TYR A 137 -0.38 -1.27 -1.29
C TYR A 137 -1.50 -0.66 -0.45
N THR A 138 -2.59 -0.23 -1.09
CA THR A 138 -3.76 0.38 -0.41
C THR A 138 -4.41 -0.60 0.57
N ALA A 139 -4.54 -1.88 0.19
CA ALA A 139 -5.12 -2.89 1.06
C ALA A 139 -4.32 -3.06 2.36
N VAL A 140 -2.99 -3.12 2.28
CA VAL A 140 -2.13 -3.22 3.46
C VAL A 140 -2.17 -1.95 4.30
N LEU A 141 -2.19 -0.76 3.67
CA LEU A 141 -2.36 0.51 4.38
C LEU A 141 -3.64 0.53 5.20
N VAL A 142 -4.77 0.14 4.61
CA VAL A 142 -6.06 0.10 5.31
C VAL A 142 -6.01 -0.85 6.50
N VAL A 143 -5.46 -2.06 6.33
CA VAL A 143 -5.30 -3.02 7.44
C VAL A 143 -4.42 -2.44 8.56
N MET A 144 -3.31 -1.81 8.22
CA MET A 144 -2.43 -1.15 9.19
C MET A 144 -3.14 -0.01 9.93
N CYS A 145 -3.89 0.83 9.21
CA CYS A 145 -4.67 1.92 9.82
C CYS A 145 -5.71 1.37 10.78
N LEU A 146 -6.46 0.34 10.39
CA LEU A 146 -7.46 -0.29 11.25
C LEU A 146 -6.86 -0.81 12.55
N ILE A 147 -5.75 -1.52 12.48
CA ILE A 147 -5.08 -2.09 13.66
C ILE A 147 -4.56 -0.97 14.56
N ARG A 148 -3.87 0.00 14.00
CA ARG A 148 -3.26 1.11 14.77
C ARG A 148 -4.29 2.06 15.34
N GLU A 149 -5.36 2.37 14.63
CA GLU A 149 -6.43 3.24 15.08
C GLU A 149 -7.22 2.56 16.22
N LEU A 150 -7.54 1.26 16.06
CA LEU A 150 -8.27 0.51 17.06
C LEU A 150 -7.47 0.35 18.38
N LEU A 151 -6.18 0.02 18.27
CA LEU A 151 -5.32 -0.21 19.45
C LEU A 151 -4.78 1.11 20.05
N GLY A 152 -4.55 2.13 19.22
CA GLY A 152 -3.95 3.39 19.66
C GLY A 152 -4.96 4.38 20.22
N SER A 153 -6.09 4.55 19.55
CA SER A 153 -7.12 5.54 19.91
C SER A 153 -8.39 4.93 20.49
N GLY A 154 -8.57 3.60 20.38
CA GLY A 154 -9.82 2.93 20.77
C GLY A 154 -11.03 3.37 19.96
N ARG A 155 -10.81 4.06 18.84
CA ARG A 155 -11.83 4.57 17.91
C ARG A 155 -11.74 3.82 16.59
N PHE A 156 -12.89 3.65 15.94
CA PHE A 156 -12.97 3.01 14.64
C PHE A 156 -13.45 4.02 13.60
N GLY A 157 -12.67 4.23 12.56
CA GLY A 157 -13.04 5.09 11.43
C GLY A 157 -12.93 6.59 11.70
N GLY A 158 -11.99 7.03 12.55
CA GLY A 158 -11.75 8.44 12.83
C GLY A 158 -11.48 9.23 11.54
N GLY A 159 -12.25 10.30 11.34
CA GLY A 159 -12.19 11.14 10.15
C GLY A 159 -13.06 10.71 8.97
N LEU A 160 -13.53 9.45 8.92
CA LEU A 160 -14.34 8.95 7.81
C LEU A 160 -15.81 8.73 8.22
N ILE A 161 -16.07 8.33 9.44
CA ILE A 161 -17.41 7.94 9.92
C ILE A 161 -17.83 8.88 11.05
N ASP A 162 -18.88 9.65 10.81
CA ASP A 162 -19.56 10.43 11.85
C ASP A 162 -20.90 9.75 12.16
N LEU A 163 -21.11 9.37 13.43
CA LEU A 163 -22.33 8.66 13.86
C LEU A 163 -23.62 9.47 13.58
N THR A 164 -23.48 10.79 13.45
CA THR A 164 -24.60 11.72 13.28
C THR A 164 -24.90 12.07 11.81
N LYS A 165 -23.90 11.99 10.92
CA LYS A 165 -24.02 12.42 9.52
C LYS A 165 -23.69 11.35 8.47
N GLY A 166 -23.28 10.15 8.88
CA GLY A 166 -22.85 9.09 7.98
C GLY A 166 -21.40 9.26 7.51
N ILE A 167 -21.12 8.85 6.28
CA ILE A 167 -19.76 8.94 5.71
C ILE A 167 -19.52 10.39 5.26
N THR A 168 -18.66 11.10 5.96
CA THR A 168 -18.24 12.48 5.60
C THR A 168 -16.76 12.48 5.20
N LEU A 169 -16.47 13.16 4.10
CA LEU A 169 -15.10 13.32 3.57
C LEU A 169 -14.36 14.53 4.19
N ASP A 170 -14.93 15.12 5.26
CA ASP A 170 -14.40 16.36 5.85
C ASP A 170 -13.29 16.16 6.89
N GLY A 171 -12.89 14.92 7.16
CA GLY A 171 -11.79 14.62 8.10
C GLY A 171 -12.08 14.94 9.59
N THR A 172 -13.29 15.43 9.90
CA THR A 172 -13.68 15.87 11.26
C THR A 172 -14.49 14.84 12.03
N GLY A 173 -14.73 13.66 11.45
CA GLY A 173 -15.53 12.58 12.06
C GLY A 173 -14.92 12.11 13.39
N SER A 174 -15.72 12.07 14.45
CA SER A 174 -15.30 11.63 15.79
C SER A 174 -15.09 10.11 15.92
N GLY A 175 -15.44 9.34 14.88
CA GLY A 175 -15.36 7.87 14.89
C GLY A 175 -16.24 7.19 15.92
N ILE A 176 -16.39 5.88 15.81
CA ILE A 176 -17.12 5.06 16.80
C ILE A 176 -16.16 4.74 17.95
N GLN A 177 -16.43 5.24 19.15
CA GLN A 177 -15.67 4.90 20.36
C GLN A 177 -16.01 3.47 20.79
N ILE A 178 -15.04 2.55 20.73
CA ILE A 178 -15.19 1.16 21.17
C ILE A 178 -14.63 1.00 22.58
N PHE A 179 -13.55 1.73 22.91
CA PHE A 179 -12.93 1.73 24.22
C PHE A 179 -12.81 3.16 24.78
N ASN A 180 -12.83 3.29 26.12
CA ASN A 180 -12.58 4.56 26.79
C ASN A 180 -11.16 5.04 26.46
N SER A 181 -10.99 6.30 26.06
CA SER A 181 -9.72 6.88 25.60
C SER A 181 -8.58 6.84 26.64
N ASP A 182 -8.90 6.59 27.92
CA ASP A 182 -7.90 6.46 29.00
C ASP A 182 -7.04 5.19 28.92
N TYR A 183 -7.47 4.18 28.17
CA TYR A 183 -6.73 2.93 27.96
C TYR A 183 -6.03 2.86 26.59
N GLY A 184 -6.08 3.90 25.78
CA GLY A 184 -5.41 3.95 24.48
C GLY A 184 -3.89 3.89 24.63
N ALA A 185 -3.26 2.91 24.00
CA ALA A 185 -1.80 2.83 23.98
C ALA A 185 -1.23 3.89 23.02
N THR A 186 -1.11 5.14 23.50
CA THR A 186 -0.58 6.28 22.72
C THR A 186 0.77 5.98 22.05
N ILE A 187 1.56 5.05 22.61
CA ILE A 187 2.82 4.60 22.04
C ILE A 187 2.63 3.92 20.65
N LEU A 188 1.45 3.33 20.40
CA LEU A 188 1.12 2.69 19.14
C LEU A 188 0.80 3.71 18.01
N THR A 189 0.43 4.94 18.36
CA THR A 189 0.24 6.01 17.37
C THR A 189 1.55 6.64 16.93
N LEU A 190 2.62 6.52 17.72
CA LEU A 190 3.96 6.95 17.34
C LEU A 190 4.57 6.04 16.25
N PRO A 191 5.58 6.51 15.50
CA PRO A 191 6.29 5.70 14.50
C PRO A 191 6.85 4.39 15.05
N VAL A 192 7.28 4.37 16.31
CA VAL A 192 7.77 3.16 17.01
C VAL A 192 6.69 2.08 17.06
N GLY A 193 5.45 2.44 17.38
CA GLY A 193 4.30 1.52 17.35
C GLY A 193 4.02 1.00 15.93
N GLY A 194 4.30 1.81 14.90
CA GLY A 194 4.21 1.37 13.50
C GLY A 194 5.14 0.20 13.18
N PHE A 195 6.39 0.26 13.65
CA PHE A 195 7.34 -0.85 13.49
C PHE A 195 6.88 -2.11 14.21
N LEU A 196 6.37 -1.96 15.42
CA LEU A 196 5.90 -3.09 16.23
C LEU A 196 4.69 -3.77 15.59
N THR A 197 3.69 -3.01 15.15
CA THR A 197 2.50 -3.55 14.48
C THR A 197 2.84 -4.19 13.13
N LEU A 198 3.72 -3.57 12.35
CA LEU A 198 4.17 -4.12 11.08
C LEU A 198 4.96 -5.42 11.29
N GLY A 199 5.87 -5.46 12.29
CA GLY A 199 6.60 -6.67 12.66
C GLY A 199 5.67 -7.82 13.04
N PHE A 200 4.59 -7.53 13.77
CA PHE A 200 3.58 -8.53 14.14
C PHE A 200 2.82 -9.06 12.92
N ILE A 201 2.44 -8.18 11.98
CA ILE A 201 1.79 -8.57 10.72
C ILE A 201 2.72 -9.43 9.87
N PHE A 202 4.00 -9.07 9.78
CA PHE A 202 5.00 -9.89 9.07
C PHE A 202 5.15 -11.28 9.70
N ALA A 203 5.25 -11.35 11.02
CA ALA A 203 5.36 -12.62 11.73
C ALA A 203 4.12 -13.50 11.50
N ALA A 204 2.92 -12.92 11.58
CA ALA A 204 1.66 -13.62 11.33
C ALA A 204 1.56 -14.12 9.88
N MET A 205 1.93 -13.28 8.92
CA MET A 205 1.93 -13.66 7.50
C MET A 205 2.93 -14.76 7.20
N GLN A 206 4.16 -14.65 7.70
CA GLN A 206 5.19 -15.68 7.53
C GLN A 206 4.76 -17.02 8.15
N ALA A 207 4.14 -16.97 9.32
CA ALA A 207 3.58 -18.18 9.96
C ALA A 207 2.44 -18.79 9.11
N ALA A 208 1.58 -17.96 8.53
CA ALA A 208 0.50 -18.42 7.65
C ALA A 208 1.05 -19.03 6.34
N LEU A 209 2.05 -18.38 5.73
CA LEU A 209 2.70 -18.89 4.52
C LEU A 209 3.42 -20.21 4.77
N LYS A 210 4.14 -20.34 5.90
CA LYS A 210 4.78 -21.61 6.28
C LYS A 210 3.76 -22.72 6.53
N LYS A 211 2.63 -22.43 7.18
CA LYS A 211 1.54 -23.40 7.36
C LYS A 211 0.92 -23.80 6.02
N ALA A 212 0.71 -22.86 5.11
CA ALA A 212 0.16 -23.13 3.78
C ALA A 212 1.13 -23.96 2.92
N ALA A 213 2.43 -23.68 2.98
CA ALA A 213 3.47 -24.45 2.30
C ALA A 213 3.54 -25.88 2.84
N LYS A 214 3.53 -26.05 4.17
CA LYS A 214 3.56 -27.36 4.81
C LYS A 214 2.32 -28.20 4.47
N LYS A 215 1.14 -27.57 4.44
CA LYS A 215 -0.11 -28.24 4.04
C LYS A 215 -0.10 -28.66 2.56
N LYS A 216 0.55 -27.88 1.67
CA LYS A 216 0.75 -28.27 0.27
C LYS A 216 1.70 -29.46 0.15
N GLU A 217 2.81 -29.46 0.88
CA GLU A 217 3.79 -30.55 0.88
C GLU A 217 3.21 -31.85 1.46
N GLU A 218 2.39 -31.75 2.50
CA GLU A 218 1.66 -32.89 3.06
C GLU A 218 0.61 -33.44 2.09
N ALA A 219 -0.11 -32.57 1.37
CA ALA A 219 -1.07 -32.99 0.34
C ALA A 219 -0.39 -33.63 -0.87
N GLU A 220 0.78 -33.12 -1.28
CA GLU A 220 1.57 -33.71 -2.39
C GLU A 220 2.18 -35.05 -2.01
N LYS A 221 2.64 -35.21 -0.77
CA LYS A 221 3.12 -36.50 -0.24
C LYS A 221 1.99 -37.54 -0.09
N ALA A 222 0.78 -37.09 0.29
CA ALA A 222 -0.40 -37.96 0.35
C ALA A 222 -0.82 -38.44 -1.05
N ALA A 223 -0.81 -37.56 -2.04
CA ALA A 223 -1.12 -37.90 -3.43
C ALA A 223 -0.09 -38.85 -4.04
N ALA A 224 1.21 -38.64 -3.76
CA ALA A 224 2.27 -39.52 -4.21
C ALA A 224 2.23 -40.89 -3.52
N GLY A 225 1.74 -40.95 -2.27
CA GLY A 225 1.52 -42.20 -1.55
C GLY A 225 0.38 -43.05 -2.13
N GLU A 226 -0.71 -42.43 -2.55
CA GLU A 226 -1.83 -43.12 -3.20
C GLU A 226 -1.48 -43.66 -4.60
N GLU A 227 -0.63 -42.96 -5.36
CA GLU A 227 -0.13 -43.48 -6.66
C GLU A 227 0.82 -44.66 -6.52
N ALA A 228 1.58 -44.71 -5.41
CA ALA A 228 2.49 -45.84 -5.13
C ALA A 228 1.77 -47.08 -4.64
N GLU A 229 0.58 -46.96 -4.08
CA GLU A 229 -0.23 -48.10 -3.60
C GLU A 229 -1.11 -48.75 -4.70
N GLN A 230 -1.28 -48.02 -5.83
CA GLN A 230 -2.06 -48.48 -6.99
C GLN A 230 -1.20 -49.08 -8.11
N ALA A 231 0.13 -49.11 -7.97
CA ALA A 231 1.09 -49.73 -8.91
C ALA A 231 1.66 -51.06 -8.39
#